data_40ac263eeabda7279bf60075d24236d9
#
_entry.id   40ac263eeabda7279bf60075d24236d9
#
_cell.length_a   1.000
_cell.length_b   1.000
_cell.length_c   1.000
_cell.angle_alpha   90.00
_cell.angle_beta   90.00
_cell.angle_gamma   90.00
#
_symmetry.space_group_name_H-M   'P 1'
#
loop_
_entity.id
_entity.type
_entity.pdbx_description
1 polymer ?
#
loop_
_entity_poly.entity_id
_entity_poly.type
_entity_poly.pdbx_seq_one_letter_code
_entity_poly.pdbx_strand_id
1 'polypeptide(L)'
;MTPFAITGIQMHVGALQSNVDAMLHRIDIMMARFPWTQMALFSELAPHGPLDRFAQSFPNDDVSRFQDAARRYGIWLIPGSMFEKREDGRIFNTSVVINPEGEIVSKYSKMFPFKPYEQNIASGTEFCIFDVPDVGRFGLSICYDIWFPETTRHLTSQGVEVLLHPVLTGTTDREAELSIAKATAAQFQCYVFDVNGLAAGGVGRSLVVDPSATVLHQSAGQEDIFPIEIDLDQVRRQREVGLKGLGQVLKSFRDREAEFPVYDRSSGADAYLHTLGPLRIQQKGDVAGVAASDPRTALGYSEDAATKPDNLFLYKGRSGTD
;
A
#
# COMPACT_ATOMS: atom_id res chain seq x y z
N MET A 1 4.07 6.88 -26.76
CA MET A 1 3.15 6.93 -25.61
C MET A 1 2.47 5.59 -25.51
N THR A 2 2.41 5.06 -24.31
CA THR A 2 1.67 3.84 -23.99
C THR A 2 0.56 4.22 -23.00
N PRO A 3 -0.57 4.79 -23.49
CA PRO A 3 -1.65 5.23 -22.64
C PRO A 3 -2.40 4.03 -22.07
N PHE A 4 -2.85 4.16 -20.83
CA PHE A 4 -3.69 3.15 -20.18
C PHE A 4 -4.62 3.81 -19.16
N ALA A 5 -5.90 3.48 -19.22
CA ALA A 5 -6.94 4.12 -18.42
C ALA A 5 -7.31 3.27 -17.19
N ILE A 6 -7.03 3.80 -16.01
CA ILE A 6 -7.37 3.18 -14.73
C ILE A 6 -8.41 4.05 -14.02
N THR A 7 -9.50 3.45 -13.58
CA THR A 7 -10.52 4.13 -12.79
C THR A 7 -10.47 3.68 -11.34
N GLY A 8 -10.20 4.61 -10.44
CA GLY A 8 -10.39 4.40 -9.00
C GLY A 8 -11.85 4.62 -8.62
N ILE A 9 -12.36 3.80 -7.70
CA ILE A 9 -13.74 3.89 -7.21
C ILE A 9 -13.73 4.03 -5.70
N GLN A 10 -13.95 5.26 -5.24
CA GLN A 10 -14.17 5.62 -3.84
C GLN A 10 -15.66 5.56 -3.55
N MET A 11 -16.09 4.62 -2.71
CA MET A 11 -17.50 4.43 -2.39
C MET A 11 -17.74 4.18 -0.90
N HIS A 12 -18.98 4.32 -0.45
CA HIS A 12 -19.38 3.92 0.89
C HIS A 12 -19.32 2.41 1.04
N VAL A 13 -18.66 1.97 2.10
CA VAL A 13 -18.53 0.56 2.49
C VAL A 13 -19.33 0.33 3.76
N GLY A 14 -20.30 -0.58 3.71
CA GLY A 14 -21.04 -1.03 4.88
C GLY A 14 -20.23 -2.07 5.65
N ALA A 15 -20.25 -2.00 7.01
CA ALA A 15 -19.54 -2.96 7.86
C ALA A 15 -20.31 -4.25 8.15
N LEU A 16 -21.64 -4.24 8.01
CA LEU A 16 -22.53 -5.31 8.48
C LEU A 16 -23.29 -6.03 7.35
N GLN A 17 -22.97 -5.70 6.11
CA GLN A 17 -23.64 -6.23 4.92
C GLN A 17 -22.65 -6.40 3.79
N SER A 18 -23.00 -7.25 2.82
CA SER A 18 -22.25 -7.32 1.55
C SER A 18 -22.44 -6.02 0.77
N ASN A 19 -21.36 -5.52 0.21
CA ASN A 19 -21.34 -4.34 -0.67
C ASN A 19 -21.24 -4.75 -2.16
N VAL A 20 -21.18 -6.04 -2.46
CA VAL A 20 -20.89 -6.55 -3.82
C VAL A 20 -21.89 -6.03 -4.84
N ASP A 21 -23.21 -6.01 -4.53
CA ASP A 21 -24.21 -5.46 -5.44
C ASP A 21 -23.99 -3.97 -5.74
N ALA A 22 -23.65 -3.19 -4.71
CA ALA A 22 -23.33 -1.78 -4.88
C ALA A 22 -22.04 -1.59 -5.70
N MET A 23 -21.03 -2.44 -5.52
CA MET A 23 -19.80 -2.40 -6.30
C MET A 23 -20.05 -2.72 -7.77
N LEU A 24 -20.81 -3.76 -8.07
CA LEU A 24 -21.19 -4.13 -9.45
C LEU A 24 -21.97 -2.99 -10.11
N HIS A 25 -22.91 -2.37 -9.39
CA HIS A 25 -23.62 -1.19 -9.89
C HIS A 25 -22.69 0.00 -10.16
N ARG A 26 -21.64 0.21 -9.33
CA ARG A 26 -20.61 1.24 -9.60
C ARG A 26 -19.82 0.93 -10.87
N ILE A 27 -19.52 -0.33 -11.15
CA ILE A 27 -18.89 -0.76 -12.41
C ILE A 27 -19.82 -0.44 -13.59
N ASP A 28 -21.12 -0.75 -13.49
CA ASP A 28 -22.09 -0.43 -14.54
C ASP A 28 -22.15 1.09 -14.82
N ILE A 29 -22.20 1.92 -13.78
CA ILE A 29 -22.17 3.39 -13.89
C ILE A 29 -20.85 3.86 -14.52
N MET A 30 -19.73 3.33 -14.06
CA MET A 30 -18.40 3.66 -14.57
C MET A 30 -18.32 3.40 -16.08
N MET A 31 -18.71 2.21 -16.51
CA MET A 31 -18.66 1.82 -17.93
C MET A 31 -19.66 2.60 -18.78
N ALA A 32 -20.82 2.96 -18.24
CA ALA A 32 -21.78 3.81 -18.94
C ALA A 32 -21.27 5.25 -19.15
N ARG A 33 -20.47 5.77 -18.21
CA ARG A 33 -19.95 7.16 -18.27
C ARG A 33 -18.57 7.23 -18.93
N PHE A 34 -17.73 6.24 -18.70
CA PHE A 34 -16.32 6.18 -19.09
C PHE A 34 -15.99 4.86 -19.79
N PRO A 35 -16.62 4.59 -20.97
CA PRO A 35 -16.49 3.30 -21.67
C PRO A 35 -15.07 2.98 -22.15
N TRP A 36 -14.17 3.93 -22.05
CA TRP A 36 -12.75 3.79 -22.37
C TRP A 36 -11.88 3.31 -21.19
N THR A 37 -12.48 3.08 -20.01
CA THR A 37 -11.80 2.50 -18.86
C THR A 37 -11.30 1.09 -19.20
N GLN A 38 -10.03 0.83 -18.91
CA GLN A 38 -9.38 -0.46 -19.16
C GLN A 38 -9.13 -1.24 -17.87
N MET A 39 -9.08 -0.56 -16.72
CA MET A 39 -8.89 -1.19 -15.40
C MET A 39 -9.73 -0.46 -14.35
N ALA A 40 -10.35 -1.21 -13.43
CA ALA A 40 -11.06 -0.66 -12.27
C ALA A 40 -10.43 -1.14 -10.96
N LEU A 41 -10.30 -0.22 -9.99
CA LEU A 41 -9.71 -0.44 -8.69
C LEU A 41 -10.63 0.05 -7.58
N PHE A 42 -10.97 -0.82 -6.61
CA PHE A 42 -11.71 -0.49 -5.41
C PHE A 42 -10.79 -0.40 -4.18
N SER A 43 -11.33 0.10 -3.08
CA SER A 43 -10.63 0.23 -1.79
C SER A 43 -10.45 -1.11 -1.06
N GLU A 44 -9.59 -1.12 -0.06
CA GLU A 44 -9.40 -2.25 0.85
C GLU A 44 -10.72 -2.64 1.52
N LEU A 45 -10.96 -3.95 1.65
CA LEU A 45 -12.12 -4.57 2.30
C LEU A 45 -13.49 -4.07 1.78
N ALA A 46 -13.53 -3.53 0.54
CA ALA A 46 -14.74 -3.00 -0.05
C ALA A 46 -15.90 -4.01 -0.13
N PRO A 47 -15.70 -5.29 -0.49
CA PRO A 47 -16.81 -6.25 -0.63
C PRO A 47 -17.60 -6.53 0.66
N HIS A 48 -16.92 -6.61 1.82
CA HIS A 48 -17.57 -7.07 3.08
C HIS A 48 -17.26 -6.19 4.30
N GLY A 49 -16.50 -5.11 4.13
CA GLY A 49 -16.06 -4.25 5.24
C GLY A 49 -15.03 -4.91 6.16
N PRO A 50 -14.64 -4.23 7.26
CA PRO A 50 -13.45 -4.53 8.04
C PRO A 50 -13.64 -5.58 9.16
N LEU A 51 -14.71 -6.38 9.13
CA LEU A 51 -14.97 -7.36 10.18
C LEU A 51 -14.53 -8.76 9.75
N ASP A 52 -13.54 -9.32 10.41
CA ASP A 52 -12.93 -10.64 10.13
C ASP A 52 -13.92 -11.83 10.24
N ARG A 53 -15.03 -11.65 10.98
CA ARG A 53 -16.10 -12.65 11.05
C ARG A 53 -16.79 -12.91 9.70
N PHE A 54 -16.63 -12.03 8.73
CA PHE A 54 -17.15 -12.19 7.36
C PHE A 54 -16.12 -12.81 6.41
N ALA A 55 -15.02 -13.34 6.95
CA ALA A 55 -14.01 -14.02 6.15
C ALA A 55 -14.60 -15.22 5.40
N GLN A 56 -14.30 -15.32 4.13
CA GLN A 56 -14.78 -16.37 3.22
C GLN A 56 -13.61 -17.17 2.66
N SER A 57 -13.86 -18.42 2.30
CA SER A 57 -12.88 -19.18 1.51
C SER A 57 -12.87 -18.71 0.06
N PHE A 58 -11.74 -18.94 -0.64
CA PHE A 58 -11.62 -18.76 -2.09
C PHE A 58 -11.50 -20.13 -2.77
N PRO A 59 -12.13 -20.30 -3.95
CA PRO A 59 -13.06 -19.39 -4.63
C PRO A 59 -14.40 -19.26 -3.91
N ASN A 60 -15.14 -18.18 -4.18
CA ASN A 60 -16.49 -17.94 -3.67
C ASN A 60 -17.37 -17.24 -4.72
N ASP A 61 -18.68 -17.19 -4.46
CA ASP A 61 -19.64 -16.63 -5.41
C ASP A 61 -19.41 -15.15 -5.69
N ASP A 62 -18.96 -14.35 -4.71
CA ASP A 62 -18.74 -12.93 -4.89
C ASP A 62 -17.54 -12.67 -5.83
N VAL A 63 -16.47 -13.45 -5.69
CA VAL A 63 -15.34 -13.40 -6.63
C VAL A 63 -15.79 -13.79 -8.04
N SER A 64 -16.64 -14.83 -8.17
CA SER A 64 -17.19 -15.26 -9.46
C SER A 64 -18.01 -14.13 -10.12
N ARG A 65 -18.77 -13.38 -9.35
CA ARG A 65 -19.54 -12.21 -9.86
C ARG A 65 -18.62 -11.08 -10.38
N PHE A 66 -17.49 -10.85 -9.71
CA PHE A 66 -16.48 -9.90 -10.20
C PHE A 66 -15.79 -10.41 -11.48
N GLN A 67 -15.53 -11.71 -11.59
CA GLN A 67 -15.03 -12.33 -12.81
C GLN A 67 -15.99 -12.15 -13.98
N ASP A 68 -17.29 -12.31 -13.74
CA ASP A 68 -18.34 -12.09 -14.75
C ASP A 68 -18.43 -10.62 -15.17
N ALA A 69 -18.28 -9.68 -14.23
CA ALA A 69 -18.26 -8.25 -14.54
C ALA A 69 -17.02 -7.87 -15.36
N ALA A 70 -15.84 -8.37 -15.01
CA ALA A 70 -14.60 -8.15 -15.77
C ALA A 70 -14.74 -8.66 -17.22
N ARG A 71 -15.25 -9.89 -17.39
CA ARG A 71 -15.50 -10.50 -18.71
C ARG A 71 -16.55 -9.72 -19.51
N ARG A 72 -17.64 -9.32 -18.86
CA ARG A 72 -18.73 -8.58 -19.50
C ARG A 72 -18.26 -7.27 -20.11
N TYR A 73 -17.38 -6.56 -19.44
CA TYR A 73 -16.90 -5.25 -19.87
C TYR A 73 -15.54 -5.28 -20.55
N GLY A 74 -14.86 -6.43 -20.57
CA GLY A 74 -13.52 -6.55 -21.14
C GLY A 74 -12.48 -5.69 -20.42
N ILE A 75 -12.55 -5.61 -19.08
CA ILE A 75 -11.67 -4.78 -18.26
C ILE A 75 -10.87 -5.61 -17.25
N TRP A 76 -9.71 -5.12 -16.87
CA TRP A 76 -9.02 -5.56 -15.66
C TRP A 76 -9.80 -5.10 -14.43
N LEU A 77 -9.91 -5.95 -13.43
CA LEU A 77 -10.66 -5.62 -12.21
C LEU A 77 -9.90 -6.05 -10.96
N ILE A 78 -9.68 -5.08 -10.07
CA ILE A 78 -9.19 -5.30 -8.72
C ILE A 78 -10.32 -4.87 -7.78
N PRO A 79 -11.10 -5.81 -7.21
CA PRO A 79 -12.28 -5.49 -6.39
C PRO A 79 -11.91 -5.04 -4.96
N GLY A 80 -10.74 -4.42 -4.81
CA GLY A 80 -10.17 -4.12 -3.51
C GLY A 80 -9.62 -5.37 -2.85
N SER A 81 -9.91 -5.57 -1.57
CA SER A 81 -9.54 -6.78 -0.86
C SER A 81 -10.70 -7.32 -0.02
N MET A 82 -10.58 -8.54 0.47
CA MET A 82 -11.52 -9.16 1.39
C MET A 82 -10.79 -10.12 2.34
N PHE A 83 -11.39 -10.42 3.47
CA PHE A 83 -10.84 -11.44 4.38
C PHE A 83 -11.04 -12.82 3.80
N GLU A 84 -9.92 -13.50 3.53
CA GLU A 84 -9.86 -14.90 3.05
C GLU A 84 -9.55 -15.82 4.23
N LYS A 85 -10.45 -16.79 4.48
CA LYS A 85 -10.20 -17.89 5.42
C LYS A 85 -9.64 -19.08 4.65
N ARG A 86 -8.41 -19.48 4.95
CA ARG A 86 -7.75 -20.63 4.32
C ARG A 86 -8.03 -21.94 5.06
N GLU A 87 -7.68 -23.06 4.44
CA GLU A 87 -7.90 -24.42 4.96
C GLU A 87 -7.24 -24.65 6.33
N ASP A 88 -6.12 -23.99 6.59
CA ASP A 88 -5.42 -24.04 7.88
C ASP A 88 -6.08 -23.19 8.98
N GLY A 89 -7.23 -22.59 8.67
CA GLY A 89 -8.01 -21.75 9.58
C GLY A 89 -7.54 -20.32 9.73
N ARG A 90 -6.38 -19.96 9.17
CA ARG A 90 -5.87 -18.56 9.20
C ARG A 90 -6.69 -17.67 8.30
N ILE A 91 -6.81 -16.41 8.70
CA ILE A 91 -7.48 -15.36 7.94
C ILE A 91 -6.44 -14.40 7.39
N PHE A 92 -6.55 -14.07 6.10
CA PHE A 92 -5.69 -13.12 5.40
C PHE A 92 -6.53 -11.99 4.81
N ASN A 93 -5.96 -10.80 4.70
CA ASN A 93 -6.53 -9.71 3.93
C ASN A 93 -6.02 -9.86 2.49
N THR A 94 -6.88 -10.33 1.59
CA THR A 94 -6.48 -10.81 0.26
C THR A 94 -7.19 -10.04 -0.85
N SER A 95 -6.43 -9.62 -1.85
CA SER A 95 -6.90 -9.04 -3.10
C SER A 95 -6.65 -10.00 -4.26
N VAL A 96 -7.51 -9.95 -5.27
CA VAL A 96 -7.38 -10.69 -6.53
C VAL A 96 -7.22 -9.73 -7.69
N VAL A 97 -6.48 -10.15 -8.71
CA VAL A 97 -6.38 -9.47 -10.00
C VAL A 97 -7.12 -10.30 -11.03
N ILE A 98 -8.14 -9.72 -11.63
CA ILE A 98 -9.00 -10.37 -12.64
C ILE A 98 -8.72 -9.73 -13.99
N ASN A 99 -8.42 -10.54 -15.01
CA ASN A 99 -8.15 -10.09 -16.37
C ASN A 99 -9.47 -9.85 -17.16
N PRO A 100 -9.41 -9.25 -18.37
CA PRO A 100 -10.59 -9.01 -19.20
C PRO A 100 -11.36 -10.28 -19.61
N GLU A 101 -10.73 -11.45 -19.57
CA GLU A 101 -11.34 -12.75 -19.82
C GLU A 101 -12.08 -13.29 -18.58
N GLY A 102 -12.00 -12.56 -17.46
CA GLY A 102 -12.61 -12.96 -16.19
C GLY A 102 -11.83 -14.02 -15.43
N GLU A 103 -10.54 -14.19 -15.72
CA GLU A 103 -9.66 -15.12 -15.01
C GLU A 103 -8.92 -14.44 -13.89
N ILE A 104 -8.74 -15.12 -12.76
CA ILE A 104 -7.85 -14.65 -11.68
C ILE A 104 -6.42 -14.94 -12.10
N VAL A 105 -5.67 -13.91 -12.46
CA VAL A 105 -4.28 -14.03 -12.90
C VAL A 105 -3.27 -13.86 -11.77
N SER A 106 -3.66 -13.22 -10.67
CA SER A 106 -2.82 -13.06 -9.50
C SER A 106 -3.65 -12.87 -8.24
N LYS A 107 -3.04 -13.18 -7.09
CA LYS A 107 -3.61 -13.01 -5.76
C LYS A 107 -2.55 -12.46 -4.82
N TYR A 108 -2.93 -11.52 -3.97
CA TYR A 108 -2.06 -10.88 -3.00
C TYR A 108 -2.66 -10.92 -1.61
N SER A 109 -1.91 -11.33 -0.61
CA SER A 109 -2.28 -11.19 0.79
C SER A 109 -1.39 -10.15 1.46
N LYS A 110 -2.01 -9.19 2.14
CA LYS A 110 -1.36 -8.08 2.86
C LYS A 110 -0.18 -8.58 3.70
N MET A 111 1.01 -8.06 3.44
CA MET A 111 2.24 -8.45 4.15
C MET A 111 2.29 -7.91 5.56
N PHE A 112 1.82 -6.68 5.72
CA PHE A 112 1.83 -5.97 6.99
C PHE A 112 0.39 -5.69 7.45
N PRO A 113 -0.32 -6.67 8.07
CA PRO A 113 -1.56 -6.37 8.77
C PRO A 113 -1.37 -5.24 9.76
N PHE A 114 -2.36 -4.34 9.88
CA PHE A 114 -2.29 -3.16 10.77
C PHE A 114 -2.40 -3.57 12.24
N LYS A 115 -1.35 -4.23 12.74
CA LYS A 115 -1.27 -4.66 14.14
C LYS A 115 -0.95 -3.45 15.04
N PRO A 116 -1.50 -3.41 16.26
CA PRO A 116 -2.22 -4.50 16.93
C PRO A 116 -3.73 -4.57 16.64
N TYR A 117 -4.28 -3.75 15.74
CA TYR A 117 -5.73 -3.73 15.48
C TYR A 117 -6.21 -4.96 14.68
N GLU A 118 -5.47 -5.39 13.67
CA GLU A 118 -5.73 -6.59 12.88
C GLU A 118 -5.06 -7.83 13.50
N GLN A 119 -5.32 -8.12 14.81
CA GLN A 119 -4.62 -9.18 15.55
C GLN A 119 -4.82 -10.58 14.96
N ASN A 120 -6.02 -10.87 14.47
CA ASN A 120 -6.39 -12.19 13.94
C ASN A 120 -5.98 -12.38 12.48
N ILE A 121 -5.43 -11.34 11.83
CA ILE A 121 -5.06 -11.39 10.42
C ILE A 121 -3.62 -11.85 10.28
N ALA A 122 -3.43 -12.89 9.49
CA ALA A 122 -2.11 -13.43 9.17
C ALA A 122 -1.41 -12.60 8.09
N SER A 123 -0.10 -12.48 8.19
CA SER A 123 0.75 -11.82 7.21
C SER A 123 0.91 -12.65 5.96
N GLY A 124 0.78 -12.02 4.79
CA GLY A 124 1.24 -12.56 3.52
C GLY A 124 2.77 -12.57 3.45
N THR A 125 3.31 -13.35 2.53
CA THR A 125 4.77 -13.49 2.34
C THR A 125 5.20 -13.35 0.88
N GLU A 126 4.24 -13.21 -0.03
CA GLU A 126 4.51 -13.17 -1.46
C GLU A 126 4.12 -11.83 -2.05
N PHE A 127 4.90 -11.37 -3.02
CA PHE A 127 4.60 -10.15 -3.76
C PHE A 127 3.66 -10.45 -4.92
N CYS A 128 2.83 -9.47 -5.29
CA CYS A 128 1.96 -9.56 -6.45
C CYS A 128 2.47 -8.66 -7.57
N ILE A 129 2.89 -9.27 -8.65
CA ILE A 129 3.32 -8.61 -9.89
C ILE A 129 2.58 -9.28 -11.05
N PHE A 130 2.04 -8.50 -11.95
CA PHE A 130 1.41 -9.00 -13.16
C PHE A 130 1.64 -8.06 -14.34
N ASP A 131 1.64 -8.63 -15.55
CA ASP A 131 1.80 -7.86 -16.77
C ASP A 131 0.44 -7.63 -17.44
N VAL A 132 0.20 -6.40 -17.87
CA VAL A 132 -0.87 -6.07 -18.80
C VAL A 132 -0.25 -6.09 -20.20
N PRO A 133 -0.67 -7.01 -21.08
CA PRO A 133 -0.07 -7.18 -22.41
C PRO A 133 -0.01 -5.87 -23.19
N ASP A 134 1.11 -5.61 -23.87
CA ASP A 134 1.39 -4.42 -24.67
C ASP A 134 1.33 -3.08 -23.92
N VAL A 135 1.14 -3.10 -22.60
CA VAL A 135 1.04 -1.91 -21.74
C VAL A 135 2.24 -1.82 -20.79
N GLY A 136 2.32 -2.71 -19.80
CA GLY A 136 3.40 -2.68 -18.84
C GLY A 136 3.18 -3.55 -17.61
N ARG A 137 4.00 -3.34 -16.59
CA ARG A 137 4.04 -4.17 -15.39
C ARG A 137 3.43 -3.45 -14.19
N PHE A 138 2.52 -4.13 -13.52
CA PHE A 138 1.75 -3.65 -12.39
C PHE A 138 2.10 -4.43 -11.12
N GLY A 139 2.00 -3.75 -9.98
CA GLY A 139 2.15 -4.36 -8.66
C GLY A 139 1.00 -4.00 -7.75
N LEU A 140 0.72 -4.86 -6.78
CA LEU A 140 -0.34 -4.68 -5.81
C LEU A 140 0.24 -4.63 -4.40
N SER A 141 -0.24 -3.71 -3.58
CA SER A 141 -0.02 -3.63 -2.14
C SER A 141 -1.32 -3.20 -1.45
N ILE A 142 -1.46 -3.40 -0.15
CA ILE A 142 -2.69 -3.08 0.58
C ILE A 142 -2.35 -2.20 1.79
N CYS A 143 -2.88 -0.97 1.82
CA CYS A 143 -2.95 -0.06 2.97
C CYS A 143 -1.62 0.06 3.74
N TYR A 144 -1.50 -0.56 4.91
CA TYR A 144 -0.32 -0.44 5.77
C TYR A 144 0.99 -0.90 5.11
N ASP A 145 0.94 -1.69 4.04
CA ASP A 145 2.14 -2.11 3.30
C ASP A 145 2.96 -0.92 2.77
N ILE A 146 2.33 0.22 2.41
CA ILE A 146 3.04 1.37 1.85
C ILE A 146 3.96 2.08 2.88
N TRP A 147 3.71 1.87 4.17
CA TRP A 147 4.55 2.38 5.25
C TRP A 147 5.94 1.71 5.31
N PHE A 148 6.08 0.59 4.62
CA PHE A 148 7.31 -0.20 4.53
C PHE A 148 7.89 -0.04 3.12
N PRO A 149 8.89 0.84 2.93
CA PRO A 149 9.45 1.12 1.62
C PRO A 149 10.01 -0.12 0.91
N GLU A 150 10.32 -1.17 1.66
CA GLU A 150 10.80 -2.45 1.15
C GLU A 150 9.79 -3.12 0.23
N THR A 151 8.49 -2.97 0.49
CA THR A 151 7.42 -3.54 -0.33
C THR A 151 7.45 -2.96 -1.74
N THR A 152 7.41 -1.64 -1.85
CA THR A 152 7.46 -0.95 -3.15
C THR A 152 8.83 -1.07 -3.80
N ARG A 153 9.92 -1.02 -3.03
CA ARG A 153 11.27 -1.23 -3.55
C ARG A 153 11.40 -2.59 -4.23
N HIS A 154 10.90 -3.65 -3.61
CA HIS A 154 10.92 -4.98 -4.20
C HIS A 154 10.14 -5.02 -5.52
N LEU A 155 8.89 -4.51 -5.52
CA LEU A 155 8.04 -4.46 -6.71
C LEU A 155 8.72 -3.71 -7.87
N THR A 156 9.22 -2.50 -7.60
CA THR A 156 9.83 -1.66 -8.65
C THR A 156 11.20 -2.15 -9.09
N SER A 157 11.96 -2.85 -8.24
CA SER A 157 13.21 -3.52 -8.65
C SER A 157 12.97 -4.66 -9.65
N GLN A 158 11.75 -5.20 -9.68
CA GLN A 158 11.30 -6.18 -10.68
C GLN A 158 10.55 -5.54 -11.85
N GLY A 159 10.60 -4.22 -11.97
CA GLY A 159 10.10 -3.50 -13.14
C GLY A 159 8.68 -2.96 -13.02
N VAL A 160 8.01 -3.09 -11.86
CA VAL A 160 6.65 -2.53 -11.67
C VAL A 160 6.64 -1.03 -11.96
N GLU A 161 5.75 -0.61 -12.86
CA GLU A 161 5.59 0.77 -13.33
C GLU A 161 4.39 1.47 -12.67
N VAL A 162 3.41 0.68 -12.21
CA VAL A 162 2.18 1.16 -11.56
C VAL A 162 1.94 0.37 -10.29
N LEU A 163 1.84 1.06 -9.16
CA LEU A 163 1.43 0.50 -7.88
C LEU A 163 -0.08 0.71 -7.70
N LEU A 164 -0.84 -0.37 -7.67
CA LEU A 164 -2.25 -0.38 -7.32
C LEU A 164 -2.36 -0.60 -5.81
N HIS A 165 -3.01 0.32 -5.11
CA HIS A 165 -2.96 0.39 -3.67
C HIS A 165 -4.35 0.60 -3.05
N PRO A 166 -5.14 -0.48 -2.85
CA PRO A 166 -6.36 -0.45 -2.05
C PRO A 166 -6.08 -0.06 -0.60
N VAL A 167 -6.84 0.89 -0.06
CA VAL A 167 -6.65 1.45 1.28
C VAL A 167 -7.96 1.44 2.06
N LEU A 168 -7.86 1.27 3.38
CA LEU A 168 -8.91 1.52 4.35
C LEU A 168 -8.30 2.33 5.51
N THR A 169 -8.36 3.66 5.42
CA THR A 169 -7.88 4.55 6.48
C THR A 169 -8.98 5.50 6.89
N GLY A 170 -9.45 5.32 8.14
CA GLY A 170 -10.53 6.09 8.74
C GLY A 170 -10.06 7.06 9.83
N THR A 171 -8.75 7.28 10.00
CA THR A 171 -8.13 7.94 11.13
C THR A 171 -7.24 9.12 10.71
N THR A 172 -6.64 9.80 11.68
CA THR A 172 -5.82 11.01 11.48
C THR A 172 -4.53 10.78 10.72
N ASP A 173 -4.09 9.55 10.61
CA ASP A 173 -2.91 9.12 9.86
C ASP A 173 -3.09 9.17 8.33
N ARG A 174 -4.33 9.40 7.83
CA ARG A 174 -4.56 9.60 6.39
C ARG A 174 -3.68 10.70 5.78
N GLU A 175 -3.38 11.77 6.51
CA GLU A 175 -2.46 12.82 6.03
C GLU A 175 -1.02 12.29 5.84
N ALA A 176 -0.57 11.44 6.76
CA ALA A 176 0.74 10.81 6.64
C ALA A 176 0.80 9.88 5.43
N GLU A 177 -0.24 9.04 5.22
CA GLU A 177 -0.33 8.14 4.07
C GLU A 177 -0.30 8.88 2.74
N LEU A 178 -1.07 9.97 2.60
CA LEU A 178 -1.04 10.79 1.39
C LEU A 178 0.37 11.35 1.11
N SER A 179 1.12 11.68 2.15
CA SER A 179 2.51 12.12 2.03
C SER A 179 3.44 10.98 1.63
N ILE A 180 3.25 9.80 2.22
CA ILE A 180 3.98 8.58 1.88
C ILE A 180 3.71 8.17 0.42
N ALA A 181 2.46 8.18 -0.03
CA ALA A 181 2.10 7.84 -1.41
C ALA A 181 2.82 8.74 -2.43
N LYS A 182 2.89 10.06 -2.17
CA LYS A 182 3.65 11.00 -3.01
C LYS A 182 5.15 10.72 -2.98
N ALA A 183 5.71 10.47 -1.80
CA ALA A 183 7.12 10.12 -1.65
C ALA A 183 7.44 8.79 -2.37
N THR A 184 6.57 7.79 -2.22
CA THR A 184 6.68 6.47 -2.87
C THR A 184 6.74 6.61 -4.39
N ALA A 185 5.84 7.39 -5.00
CA ALA A 185 5.84 7.61 -6.44
C ALA A 185 7.18 8.16 -6.96
N ALA A 186 7.74 9.15 -6.27
CA ALA A 186 9.02 9.76 -6.65
C ALA A 186 10.22 8.86 -6.37
N GLN A 187 10.29 8.25 -5.18
CA GLN A 187 11.42 7.43 -4.75
C GLN A 187 11.56 6.14 -5.56
N PHE A 188 10.44 5.58 -5.98
CA PHE A 188 10.42 4.32 -6.73
C PHE A 188 10.07 4.50 -8.22
N GLN A 189 9.91 5.75 -8.66
CA GLN A 189 9.67 6.11 -10.06
C GLN A 189 8.56 5.26 -10.68
N CYS A 190 7.38 5.30 -10.07
CA CYS A 190 6.18 4.59 -10.50
C CYS A 190 4.93 5.45 -10.29
N TYR A 191 3.85 5.14 -11.01
CA TYR A 191 2.53 5.66 -10.64
C TYR A 191 2.05 5.01 -9.35
N VAL A 192 1.32 5.75 -8.52
CA VAL A 192 0.63 5.23 -7.33
C VAL A 192 -0.85 5.55 -7.43
N PHE A 193 -1.69 4.52 -7.42
CA PHE A 193 -3.14 4.60 -7.32
C PHE A 193 -3.56 4.18 -5.92
N ASP A 194 -3.72 5.14 -5.04
CA ASP A 194 -4.14 4.96 -3.65
C ASP A 194 -5.66 5.18 -3.58
N VAL A 195 -6.43 4.10 -3.43
CA VAL A 195 -7.90 4.16 -3.44
C VAL A 195 -8.43 3.82 -2.06
N ASN A 196 -8.96 4.83 -1.37
CA ASN A 196 -9.56 4.71 -0.04
C ASN A 196 -11.09 4.72 -0.13
N GLY A 197 -11.76 4.00 0.77
CA GLY A 197 -13.22 3.98 0.85
C GLY A 197 -13.79 5.05 1.78
N LEU A 198 -15.11 4.99 1.97
CA LEU A 198 -15.87 5.86 2.87
C LEU A 198 -16.62 5.04 3.92
N ALA A 199 -17.12 5.68 4.97
CA ALA A 199 -17.82 5.07 6.10
C ALA A 199 -16.95 4.01 6.79
N ALA A 200 -17.37 2.73 6.82
CA ALA A 200 -16.54 1.65 7.36
C ALA A 200 -15.30 1.34 6.49
N GLY A 201 -15.22 1.89 5.30
CA GLY A 201 -14.09 1.77 4.38
C GLY A 201 -13.06 2.89 4.48
N GLY A 202 -13.27 3.90 5.35
CA GLY A 202 -12.33 4.99 5.52
C GLY A 202 -12.93 6.39 5.42
N VAL A 203 -12.07 7.40 5.27
CA VAL A 203 -12.45 8.82 5.16
C VAL A 203 -12.36 9.36 3.72
N GLY A 204 -12.19 8.49 2.74
CA GLY A 204 -12.00 8.89 1.36
C GLY A 204 -10.64 9.53 1.11
N ARG A 205 -10.61 10.58 0.27
CA ARG A 205 -9.39 11.28 -0.11
C ARG A 205 -8.42 10.37 -0.89
N SER A 206 -8.97 9.53 -1.78
CA SER A 206 -8.18 8.73 -2.71
C SER A 206 -7.23 9.62 -3.52
N LEU A 207 -6.08 9.09 -3.89
CA LEU A 207 -5.00 9.86 -4.49
C LEU A 207 -4.40 9.11 -5.68
N VAL A 208 -4.16 9.82 -6.79
CA VAL A 208 -3.34 9.32 -7.90
C VAL A 208 -2.13 10.23 -8.08
N VAL A 209 -0.95 9.63 -8.10
CA VAL A 209 0.32 10.35 -8.19
C VAL A 209 1.15 9.80 -9.34
N ASP A 210 1.74 10.70 -10.13
CA ASP A 210 2.68 10.34 -11.20
C ASP A 210 4.10 10.06 -10.65
N PRO A 211 5.00 9.47 -11.44
CA PRO A 211 6.36 9.17 -11.00
C PRO A 211 7.21 10.41 -10.65
N SER A 212 6.70 11.62 -10.84
CA SER A 212 7.34 12.89 -10.45
C SER A 212 6.77 13.47 -9.14
N ALA A 213 5.96 12.71 -8.41
CA ALA A 213 5.19 13.16 -7.25
C ALA A 213 4.12 14.22 -7.56
N THR A 214 3.74 14.38 -8.84
CA THR A 214 2.64 15.26 -9.21
C THR A 214 1.31 14.56 -8.91
N VAL A 215 0.44 15.23 -8.18
CA VAL A 215 -0.91 14.73 -7.92
C VAL A 215 -1.74 14.92 -9.19
N LEU A 216 -2.15 13.81 -9.81
CA LEU A 216 -3.03 13.80 -10.97
C LEU A 216 -4.50 13.94 -10.57
N HIS A 217 -4.86 13.32 -9.45
CA HIS A 217 -6.19 13.39 -8.87
C HIS A 217 -6.13 13.22 -7.35
N GLN A 218 -7.02 13.92 -6.65
CA GLN A 218 -7.27 13.71 -5.23
C GLN A 218 -8.77 13.88 -4.98
N SER A 219 -9.43 12.79 -4.57
CA SER A 219 -10.84 12.82 -4.18
C SER A 219 -11.05 13.62 -2.89
N ALA A 220 -12.26 14.12 -2.70
CA ALA A 220 -12.73 14.66 -1.43
C ALA A 220 -13.26 13.52 -0.52
N GLY A 221 -13.97 13.88 0.56
CA GLY A 221 -14.61 12.94 1.48
C GLY A 221 -16.01 12.49 1.03
N GLN A 222 -16.25 12.36 -0.27
CA GLN A 222 -17.52 11.93 -0.88
C GLN A 222 -17.27 10.85 -1.93
N GLU A 223 -18.33 10.18 -2.38
CA GLU A 223 -18.19 9.16 -3.43
C GLU A 223 -17.61 9.77 -4.71
N ASP A 224 -16.69 9.04 -5.33
CA ASP A 224 -15.99 9.47 -6.53
C ASP A 224 -15.67 8.27 -7.44
N ILE A 225 -15.85 8.49 -8.75
CA ILE A 225 -15.42 7.56 -9.80
C ILE A 225 -14.50 8.36 -10.71
N PHE A 226 -13.21 8.13 -10.59
CA PHE A 226 -12.18 8.97 -11.21
C PHE A 226 -11.34 8.19 -12.22
N PRO A 227 -11.67 8.29 -13.50
CA PRO A 227 -10.86 7.71 -14.57
C PRO A 227 -9.62 8.56 -14.82
N ILE A 228 -8.46 7.94 -14.82
CA ILE A 228 -7.16 8.57 -15.08
C ILE A 228 -6.47 7.81 -16.20
N GLU A 229 -6.22 8.48 -17.31
CA GLU A 229 -5.34 7.96 -18.34
C GLU A 229 -3.88 8.30 -17.99
N ILE A 230 -3.04 7.29 -17.90
CA ILE A 230 -1.61 7.40 -17.62
C ILE A 230 -0.79 7.08 -18.85
N ASP A 231 0.45 7.59 -18.92
CA ASP A 231 1.44 7.27 -19.95
C ASP A 231 2.61 6.50 -19.32
N LEU A 232 2.70 5.19 -19.56
CA LEU A 232 3.78 4.38 -18.99
C LEU A 232 5.17 4.76 -19.54
N ASP A 233 5.25 5.36 -20.72
CA ASP A 233 6.52 5.85 -21.24
C ASP A 233 7.09 7.00 -20.37
N GLN A 234 6.26 7.69 -19.59
CA GLN A 234 6.74 8.66 -18.60
C GLN A 234 7.60 7.96 -17.53
N VAL A 235 7.16 6.82 -17.02
CA VAL A 235 7.94 6.00 -16.06
C VAL A 235 9.27 5.59 -16.69
N ARG A 236 9.23 5.07 -17.91
CA ARG A 236 10.40 4.57 -18.63
C ARG A 236 11.42 5.67 -18.86
N ARG A 237 10.98 6.83 -19.37
CA ARG A 237 11.83 8.01 -19.54
C ARG A 237 12.45 8.46 -18.22
N GLN A 238 11.64 8.52 -17.15
CA GLN A 238 12.14 8.97 -15.86
C GLN A 238 13.14 7.98 -15.23
N ARG A 239 12.98 6.69 -15.45
CA ARG A 239 13.95 5.67 -15.03
C ARG A 239 15.22 5.72 -15.86
N GLU A 240 15.13 6.11 -17.13
CA GLU A 240 16.28 6.22 -18.02
C GLU A 240 17.13 7.46 -17.71
N VAL A 241 16.54 8.64 -17.63
CA VAL A 241 17.26 9.92 -17.53
C VAL A 241 17.08 10.65 -16.21
N GLY A 242 16.27 10.14 -15.31
CA GLY A 242 15.95 10.74 -14.01
C GLY A 242 14.79 11.72 -14.06
N LEU A 243 14.36 12.16 -12.88
CA LEU A 243 13.34 13.18 -12.71
C LEU A 243 13.78 14.48 -13.37
N LYS A 244 13.12 14.87 -14.46
CA LYS A 244 13.48 16.06 -15.24
C LYS A 244 14.96 16.10 -15.64
N GLY A 245 15.56 14.95 -15.93
CA GLY A 245 16.98 14.83 -16.26
C GLY A 245 17.94 14.93 -15.08
N LEU A 246 17.43 14.78 -13.84
CA LEU A 246 18.23 14.88 -12.61
C LEU A 246 18.46 13.51 -11.97
N GLY A 247 18.03 13.32 -10.72
CA GLY A 247 18.30 12.11 -9.95
C GLY A 247 17.72 10.82 -10.57
N GLN A 248 18.56 9.79 -10.73
CA GLN A 248 18.23 8.47 -11.27
C GLN A 248 18.19 7.45 -10.11
N VAL A 249 17.16 7.53 -9.27
CA VAL A 249 17.11 6.88 -7.94
C VAL A 249 17.28 5.37 -8.03
N LEU A 250 16.59 4.68 -8.96
CA LEU A 250 16.70 3.23 -9.10
C LEU A 250 18.09 2.79 -9.54
N LYS A 251 18.73 3.52 -10.46
CA LYS A 251 20.10 3.25 -10.90
C LYS A 251 21.10 3.52 -9.78
N SER A 252 20.96 4.64 -9.07
CA SER A 252 21.82 4.96 -7.92
C SER A 252 21.71 3.88 -6.83
N PHE A 253 20.50 3.36 -6.58
CA PHE A 253 20.31 2.25 -5.65
C PHE A 253 20.95 0.95 -6.17
N ARG A 254 20.83 0.63 -7.44
CA ARG A 254 21.47 -0.55 -8.07
C ARG A 254 22.99 -0.50 -7.90
N ASP A 255 23.59 0.66 -8.18
CA ASP A 255 25.04 0.84 -8.26
C ASP A 255 25.65 1.28 -6.90
N ARG A 256 24.89 1.22 -5.81
CA ARG A 256 25.37 1.61 -4.48
C ARG A 256 26.53 0.73 -4.00
N GLU A 257 27.49 1.34 -3.34
CA GLU A 257 28.55 0.64 -2.60
C GLU A 257 28.12 0.32 -1.16
N ALA A 258 27.17 1.12 -0.61
CA ALA A 258 26.72 0.95 0.77
C ALA A 258 25.81 -0.29 0.91
N GLU A 259 26.10 -1.09 1.91
CA GLU A 259 25.22 -2.16 2.38
C GLU A 259 24.31 -1.65 3.51
N PHE A 260 23.19 -2.33 3.70
CA PHE A 260 22.21 -1.99 4.76
C PHE A 260 22.11 -3.15 5.76
N PRO A 261 22.95 -3.15 6.81
CA PRO A 261 23.00 -4.27 7.77
C PRO A 261 21.68 -4.54 8.48
N VAL A 262 20.74 -3.58 8.54
CA VAL A 262 19.40 -3.75 9.11
C VAL A 262 18.60 -4.86 8.43
N TYR A 263 18.90 -5.19 7.18
CA TYR A 263 18.26 -6.30 6.46
C TYR A 263 18.89 -7.67 6.72
N ASP A 264 20.08 -7.69 7.31
CA ASP A 264 20.72 -8.92 7.80
C ASP A 264 20.41 -9.11 9.29
N ARG A 265 19.47 -10.02 9.57
CA ARG A 265 19.06 -10.32 10.95
C ARG A 265 20.19 -10.84 11.85
N SER A 266 21.27 -11.33 11.27
CA SER A 266 22.46 -11.80 12.01
C SER A 266 23.41 -10.67 12.38
N SER A 267 23.28 -9.49 11.76
CA SER A 267 24.20 -8.35 11.95
C SER A 267 24.06 -7.68 13.33
N GLY A 268 22.92 -7.84 14.00
CA GLY A 268 22.58 -7.09 15.22
C GLY A 268 22.30 -5.60 15.01
N ALA A 269 22.23 -5.13 13.75
CA ALA A 269 21.94 -3.74 13.44
C ALA A 269 20.51 -3.31 13.80
N ASP A 270 19.64 -4.27 14.07
CA ASP A 270 18.27 -4.09 14.54
C ASP A 270 18.11 -4.17 16.08
N ALA A 271 19.22 -4.26 16.84
CA ALA A 271 19.20 -4.42 18.29
C ALA A 271 18.31 -3.39 19.00
N TYR A 272 18.32 -2.13 18.52
CA TYR A 272 17.44 -1.10 19.07
C TYR A 272 15.95 -1.43 18.89
N LEU A 273 15.56 -2.05 17.77
CA LEU A 273 14.15 -2.37 17.50
C LEU A 273 13.60 -3.35 18.53
N HIS A 274 14.45 -4.26 19.05
CA HIS A 274 14.06 -5.20 20.09
C HIS A 274 13.78 -4.54 21.44
N THR A 275 14.25 -3.31 21.66
CA THR A 275 14.00 -2.53 22.88
C THR A 275 12.65 -1.82 22.88
N LEU A 276 11.97 -1.73 21.74
CA LEU A 276 10.68 -1.02 21.60
C LEU A 276 9.51 -1.75 22.28
N GLY A 277 9.72 -2.98 22.72
CA GLY A 277 8.69 -3.79 23.36
C GLY A 277 7.65 -4.33 22.38
N PRO A 278 6.59 -4.99 22.88
CA PRO A 278 5.56 -5.61 22.05
C PRO A 278 4.62 -4.56 21.43
N LEU A 279 4.04 -4.91 20.28
CA LEU A 279 2.93 -4.15 19.69
C LEU A 279 1.74 -4.16 20.66
N ARG A 280 1.21 -2.98 20.98
CA ARG A 280 0.05 -2.83 21.88
C ARG A 280 -0.87 -1.70 21.47
N ILE A 281 -2.16 -1.85 21.76
CA ILE A 281 -3.12 -0.73 21.69
C ILE A 281 -2.96 0.10 22.97
N GLN A 282 -2.76 1.40 22.81
CA GLN A 282 -2.66 2.32 23.94
C GLN A 282 -3.98 2.37 24.71
N GLN A 283 -3.90 2.24 26.03
CA GLN A 283 -5.04 2.30 26.95
C GLN A 283 -5.10 3.67 27.64
N LYS A 284 -6.28 4.03 28.16
CA LYS A 284 -6.43 5.22 28.98
C LYS A 284 -5.54 5.12 30.22
N GLY A 285 -4.67 6.11 30.41
CA GLY A 285 -3.71 6.13 31.52
C GLY A 285 -2.35 5.53 31.20
N ASP A 286 -2.16 4.94 30.04
CA ASP A 286 -0.83 4.53 29.60
C ASP A 286 0.07 5.76 29.42
N VAL A 287 1.25 5.70 30.02
CA VAL A 287 2.32 6.68 29.78
C VAL A 287 3.24 6.10 28.73
N ALA A 288 3.17 6.64 27.51
CA ALA A 288 4.03 6.21 26.42
C ALA A 288 5.40 6.90 26.52
N GLY A 289 6.46 6.12 26.34
CA GLY A 289 7.75 6.66 25.92
C GLY A 289 8.75 7.08 27.00
N VAL A 290 8.45 7.00 28.30
CA VAL A 290 9.37 7.65 29.28
C VAL A 290 10.12 6.69 30.20
N ALA A 291 9.65 5.48 30.46
CA ALA A 291 10.28 4.64 31.49
C ALA A 291 10.66 3.21 31.05
N ALA A 292 10.15 2.74 29.96
CA ALA A 292 10.32 1.32 29.59
C ALA A 292 11.52 1.06 28.68
N SER A 293 12.11 2.09 28.11
CA SER A 293 13.23 1.93 27.18
C SER A 293 14.02 3.22 27.02
N ASP A 294 14.86 3.56 27.98
CA ASP A 294 15.99 4.42 27.64
C ASP A 294 16.88 3.60 26.65
N PRO A 295 16.95 4.00 25.38
CA PRO A 295 17.75 3.28 24.39
C PRO A 295 19.20 3.10 24.83
N ARG A 296 19.69 4.02 25.67
CA ARG A 296 21.03 3.99 26.22
C ARG A 296 21.25 2.80 27.15
N THR A 297 20.26 2.49 28.00
CA THR A 297 20.30 1.35 28.91
C THR A 297 20.26 0.02 28.14
N ALA A 298 19.43 -0.06 27.10
CA ALA A 298 19.31 -1.25 26.27
C ALA A 298 20.57 -1.55 25.44
N LEU A 299 21.34 -0.51 25.12
CA LEU A 299 22.63 -0.63 24.43
C LEU A 299 23.82 -0.79 25.40
N GLY A 300 23.56 -1.01 26.70
CA GLY A 300 24.62 -1.21 27.72
C GLY A 300 25.30 0.08 28.17
N TYR A 301 24.74 1.25 27.88
CA TYR A 301 25.23 2.50 28.44
C TYR A 301 24.75 2.67 29.86
N SER A 302 25.66 2.59 30.85
CA SER A 302 25.39 3.03 32.22
C SER A 302 25.74 4.52 32.34
N GLU A 303 25.05 5.25 33.23
CA GLU A 303 25.37 6.64 33.50
C GLU A 303 26.80 6.88 33.98
N ASP A 304 27.43 5.80 34.50
CA ASP A 304 28.81 5.83 35.03
C ASP A 304 29.90 5.51 34.00
N ALA A 305 29.55 5.18 32.75
CA ALA A 305 30.54 4.90 31.72
C ALA A 305 31.09 6.19 31.11
N ALA A 306 32.18 6.67 31.69
CA ALA A 306 32.93 7.87 31.22
C ALA A 306 33.67 7.66 29.89
N THR A 307 33.36 6.64 29.11
CA THR A 307 33.95 6.41 27.79
C THR A 307 32.86 6.40 26.72
N LYS A 308 32.72 7.54 26.04
CA LYS A 308 31.94 7.62 24.81
C LYS A 308 32.69 6.83 23.72
N PRO A 309 32.03 5.90 23.01
CA PRO A 309 32.57 5.43 21.75
C PRO A 309 32.53 6.59 20.75
N ASP A 310 33.65 6.86 20.10
CA ASP A 310 33.88 8.03 19.22
C ASP A 310 33.01 8.06 17.94
N ASN A 311 32.05 7.16 17.78
CA ASN A 311 31.30 7.00 16.53
C ASN A 311 29.77 7.08 16.64
N LEU A 312 29.20 7.61 17.74
CA LEU A 312 27.76 7.87 17.79
C LEU A 312 27.50 9.35 17.43
N PHE A 313 26.94 9.57 16.27
CA PHE A 313 26.38 10.87 15.88
C PHE A 313 25.17 11.21 16.75
N LEU A 314 25.41 11.75 17.93
CA LEU A 314 24.38 12.42 18.70
C LEU A 314 24.17 13.81 18.10
N TYR A 315 23.00 14.07 17.61
CA TYR A 315 22.57 15.41 17.18
C TYR A 315 22.63 16.34 18.39
N LYS A 316 23.68 17.12 18.52
CA LYS A 316 23.71 18.24 19.46
C LYS A 316 22.83 19.34 18.91
N GLY A 317 21.61 19.47 19.43
CA GLY A 317 20.85 20.70 19.27
C GLY A 317 21.69 21.88 19.77
N ARG A 318 21.98 22.85 18.93
CA ARG A 318 22.54 24.12 19.33
C ARG A 318 21.50 24.82 20.20
N SER A 319 21.75 24.89 21.52
CA SER A 319 21.13 25.91 22.35
C SER A 319 21.78 27.24 21.97
N GLY A 320 21.06 28.07 21.25
CA GLY A 320 21.46 29.45 21.01
C GLY A 320 21.23 30.27 22.28
N THR A 321 22.29 30.76 22.85
CA THR A 321 22.32 32.01 23.61
C THR A 321 23.60 32.72 23.14
N ASP A 322 23.41 33.72 22.35
CA ASP A 322 23.79 35.13 22.43
C ASP A 322 23.49 35.79 21.08
#